data_5a528b6fc0815258b22b985616a89bf5
#
_entry.id   5a528b6fc0815258b22b985616a89bf5
#
_cell.length_a   1.000
_cell.length_b   1.000
_cell.length_c   1.000
_cell.angle_alpha   90.00
_cell.angle_beta   90.00
_cell.angle_gamma   90.00
#
_symmetry.space_group_name_H-M   'P 1'
#
loop_
_entity.id
_entity.type
_entity.pdbx_description
1 polymer ?
#
loop_
_entity_poly.entity_id
_entity_poly.type
_entity_poly.pdbx_seq_one_letter_code
_entity_poly.pdbx_strand_id
1 'polypeptide(L)'
;RDIKHLIGIGESILYLARDVLKGGRADHITAPQFMEAYQRLMKMSLYQIEDRFGVNENYARLIIPGVIIYKQILELTGAEMLWVPGIRLSDGMAAEYAESVRCLKFSHNFDDDIMTMSKNMAKRYRCNSSHGQCIETYVSAIFDAMKKYHGMGPRQRLLLRIATVIHDC
;
A
#
# COMPACT_ATOMS: atom_id res chain seq x y z
N ARG A 1 -0.64 -18.41 -4.18
CA ARG A 1 -1.86 -17.58 -3.97
C ARG A 1 -2.18 -16.95 -5.32
N ASP A 2 -3.38 -17.19 -5.82
CA ASP A 2 -3.84 -16.57 -7.07
C ASP A 2 -4.21 -15.11 -6.77
N ILE A 3 -3.35 -14.20 -7.21
CA ILE A 3 -3.59 -12.76 -7.11
C ILE A 3 -4.26 -12.34 -8.42
N LYS A 4 -5.55 -12.06 -8.38
CA LYS A 4 -6.30 -11.65 -9.58
C LYS A 4 -6.30 -10.15 -9.81
N HIS A 5 -6.17 -9.37 -8.74
CA HIS A 5 -6.26 -7.92 -8.75
C HIS A 5 -5.02 -7.30 -8.10
N LEU A 6 -4.50 -6.26 -8.71
CA LEU A 6 -3.46 -5.38 -8.15
C LEU A 6 -4.02 -3.97 -8.01
N ILE A 7 -3.48 -3.21 -7.07
CA ILE A 7 -3.76 -1.78 -6.94
C ILE A 7 -2.46 -1.03 -7.21
N GLY A 8 -2.47 -0.19 -8.24
CA GLY A 8 -1.35 0.66 -8.62
C GLY A 8 -1.52 2.07 -8.07
N ILE A 9 -0.55 2.51 -7.28
CA ILE A 9 -0.49 3.86 -6.70
C ILE A 9 0.75 4.58 -7.23
N GLY A 10 0.64 5.87 -7.46
CA GLY A 10 1.73 6.71 -7.93
C GLY A 10 1.55 7.22 -9.36
N GLU A 11 2.43 8.13 -9.76
CA GLU A 11 2.25 8.90 -11.00
C GLU A 11 2.49 8.08 -12.26
N SER A 12 3.52 7.25 -12.31
CA SER A 12 3.87 6.48 -13.51
C SER A 12 2.73 5.62 -14.02
N ILE A 13 2.06 4.90 -13.13
CA ILE A 13 0.92 4.06 -13.50
C ILE A 13 -0.33 4.89 -13.81
N LEU A 14 -0.48 6.03 -13.15
CA LEU A 14 -1.60 6.94 -13.40
C LEU A 14 -1.54 7.53 -14.82
N TYR A 15 -0.36 7.94 -15.30
CA TYR A 15 -0.17 8.41 -16.67
C TYR A 15 -0.50 7.32 -17.69
N LEU A 16 0.00 6.10 -17.48
CA LEU A 16 -0.27 4.98 -18.37
C LEU A 16 -1.77 4.64 -18.39
N ALA A 17 -2.42 4.57 -17.25
CA ALA A 17 -3.84 4.27 -17.15
C ALA A 17 -4.70 5.34 -17.84
N ARG A 18 -4.40 6.61 -17.66
CA ARG A 18 -5.08 7.72 -18.35
C ARG A 18 -4.94 7.64 -19.86
N ASP A 19 -3.78 7.22 -20.36
CA ASP A 19 -3.54 7.00 -21.78
C ASP A 19 -4.39 5.87 -22.35
N VAL A 20 -4.51 4.76 -21.63
CA VAL A 20 -5.34 3.61 -21.99
C VAL A 20 -6.82 3.99 -22.00
N LEU A 21 -7.26 4.68 -20.97
CA LEU A 21 -8.68 5.00 -20.73
C LEU A 21 -9.16 6.23 -21.51
N LYS A 22 -8.25 6.95 -22.21
CA LYS A 22 -8.55 8.15 -23.00
C LYS A 22 -9.43 9.17 -22.25
N GLY A 23 -9.17 9.37 -20.96
CA GLY A 23 -9.93 10.27 -20.09
C GLY A 23 -11.28 9.72 -19.60
N GLY A 24 -11.58 8.45 -19.83
CA GLY A 24 -12.75 7.77 -19.24
C GLY A 24 -12.65 7.63 -17.73
N ARG A 25 -13.80 7.47 -17.07
CA ARG A 25 -13.92 7.32 -15.60
C ARG A 25 -13.58 5.93 -15.07
N ALA A 26 -13.03 5.03 -15.88
CA ALA A 26 -12.64 3.72 -15.38
C ALA A 26 -11.40 3.89 -14.46
N ASP A 27 -11.45 3.25 -13.34
CA ASP A 27 -10.41 3.25 -12.30
C ASP A 27 -9.52 1.99 -12.37
N HIS A 28 -9.66 1.20 -13.43
CA HIS A 28 -8.92 -0.03 -13.65
C HIS A 28 -8.61 -0.28 -15.12
N ILE A 29 -7.55 -1.01 -15.38
CA ILE A 29 -7.14 -1.51 -16.69
C ILE A 29 -6.85 -3.01 -16.60
N THR A 30 -7.13 -3.75 -17.67
CA THR A 30 -6.80 -5.17 -17.74
C THR A 30 -5.32 -5.38 -18.03
N ALA A 31 -4.78 -6.55 -17.68
CA ALA A 31 -3.40 -6.90 -17.98
C ALA A 31 -3.07 -6.80 -19.50
N PRO A 32 -3.92 -7.27 -20.43
CA PRO A 32 -3.69 -7.06 -21.87
C PRO A 32 -3.64 -5.58 -22.27
N GLN A 33 -4.53 -4.74 -21.75
CA GLN A 33 -4.52 -3.29 -22.00
C GLN A 33 -3.24 -2.63 -21.48
N PHE A 34 -2.80 -3.03 -20.29
CA PHE A 34 -1.52 -2.59 -19.74
C PHE A 34 -0.36 -2.97 -20.66
N MET A 35 -0.30 -4.23 -21.11
CA MET A 35 0.79 -4.71 -21.97
C MET A 35 0.83 -4.01 -23.32
N GLU A 36 -0.32 -3.72 -23.92
CA GLU A 36 -0.39 -2.94 -25.17
C GLU A 36 0.14 -1.51 -24.96
N ALA A 37 -0.28 -0.84 -23.89
CA ALA A 37 0.19 0.50 -23.56
C ALA A 37 1.69 0.51 -23.24
N TYR A 38 2.17 -0.50 -22.51
CA TYR A 38 3.60 -0.71 -22.26
C TYR A 38 4.40 -0.79 -23.56
N GLN A 39 3.97 -1.64 -24.51
CA GLN A 39 4.66 -1.80 -25.80
C GLN A 39 4.68 -0.50 -26.61
N ARG A 40 3.60 0.29 -26.55
CA ARG A 40 3.56 1.62 -27.17
C ARG A 40 4.57 2.58 -26.51
N LEU A 41 4.57 2.62 -25.20
CA LEU A 41 5.46 3.49 -24.42
C LEU A 41 6.94 3.20 -24.69
N MET A 42 7.31 1.91 -24.77
CA MET A 42 8.69 1.49 -25.04
C MET A 42 9.22 1.91 -26.43
N LYS A 43 8.34 2.27 -27.35
CA LYS A 43 8.70 2.75 -28.69
C LYS A 43 8.79 4.28 -28.79
N MET A 44 8.39 4.98 -27.72
CA MET A 44 8.40 6.44 -27.70
C MET A 44 9.78 6.99 -27.34
N SER A 45 10.16 8.09 -27.98
CA SER A 45 11.27 8.91 -27.52
C SER A 45 10.89 9.68 -26.25
N LEU A 46 11.88 10.17 -25.50
CA LEU A 46 11.64 10.97 -24.31
C LEU A 46 10.76 12.19 -24.60
N TYR A 47 11.04 12.90 -25.69
CA TYR A 47 10.24 14.02 -26.16
C TYR A 47 8.77 13.65 -26.42
N GLN A 48 8.52 12.49 -27.04
CA GLN A 48 7.15 12.01 -27.25
C GLN A 48 6.42 11.67 -25.95
N ILE A 49 7.14 11.22 -24.94
CA ILE A 49 6.58 10.96 -23.60
C ILE A 49 6.22 12.28 -22.92
N GLU A 50 7.10 13.29 -22.99
CA GLU A 50 6.86 14.63 -22.44
C GLU A 50 5.60 15.26 -23.06
N ASP A 51 5.52 15.26 -24.39
CA ASP A 51 4.37 15.84 -25.12
C ASP A 51 3.06 15.09 -24.82
N ARG A 52 3.11 13.74 -24.86
CA ARG A 52 1.92 12.92 -24.69
C ARG A 52 1.32 13.01 -23.27
N PHE A 53 2.17 13.05 -22.26
CA PHE A 53 1.72 13.08 -20.86
C PHE A 53 1.71 14.48 -20.25
N GLY A 54 2.18 15.49 -20.96
CA GLY A 54 2.25 16.87 -20.49
C GLY A 54 3.15 17.03 -19.26
N VAL A 55 4.28 16.30 -19.25
CA VAL A 55 5.24 16.28 -18.14
C VAL A 55 6.57 16.85 -18.57
N ASN A 56 7.39 17.31 -17.61
CA ASN A 56 8.76 17.73 -17.90
C ASN A 56 9.70 16.51 -18.05
N GLU A 57 10.88 16.74 -18.56
CA GLU A 57 11.90 15.71 -18.83
C GLU A 57 12.20 14.83 -17.60
N ASN A 58 12.32 15.43 -16.42
CA ASN A 58 12.63 14.69 -15.19
C ASN A 58 11.55 13.66 -14.86
N TYR A 59 10.28 14.03 -15.01
CA TYR A 59 9.16 13.11 -14.81
C TYR A 59 9.06 12.08 -15.93
N ALA A 60 9.27 12.48 -17.19
CA ALA A 60 9.26 11.57 -18.34
C ALA A 60 10.28 10.43 -18.16
N ARG A 61 11.46 10.74 -17.65
CA ARG A 61 12.52 9.76 -17.36
C ARG A 61 12.12 8.75 -16.28
N LEU A 62 11.22 9.10 -15.35
CA LEU A 62 10.76 8.22 -14.27
C LEU A 62 9.58 7.34 -14.68
N ILE A 63 8.82 7.70 -15.71
CA ILE A 63 7.65 6.93 -16.15
C ILE A 63 8.06 5.53 -16.61
N ILE A 64 9.08 5.42 -17.45
CA ILE A 64 9.53 4.13 -18.02
C ILE A 64 9.96 3.13 -16.92
N PRO A 65 10.89 3.46 -16.01
CA PRO A 65 11.25 2.55 -14.92
C PRO A 65 10.06 2.15 -14.05
N GLY A 66 9.17 3.09 -13.73
CA GLY A 66 7.97 2.81 -12.97
C GLY A 66 7.06 1.80 -13.66
N VAL A 67 6.82 1.95 -14.95
CA VAL A 67 5.97 1.04 -15.73
C VAL A 67 6.62 -0.33 -15.90
N ILE A 68 7.95 -0.40 -16.03
CA ILE A 68 8.70 -1.68 -16.06
C ILE A 68 8.48 -2.47 -14.76
N ILE A 69 8.49 -1.81 -13.61
CA ILE A 69 8.22 -2.45 -12.31
C ILE A 69 6.81 -3.04 -12.28
N TYR A 70 5.80 -2.29 -12.73
CA TYR A 70 4.42 -2.79 -12.79
C TYR A 70 4.28 -3.98 -13.75
N LYS A 71 4.94 -3.93 -14.93
CA LYS A 71 4.99 -5.07 -15.86
C LYS A 71 5.54 -6.32 -15.17
N GLN A 72 6.65 -6.20 -14.49
CA GLN A 72 7.28 -7.32 -13.80
C GLN A 72 6.39 -7.91 -12.70
N ILE A 73 5.70 -7.05 -11.93
CA ILE A 73 4.76 -7.49 -10.89
C ILE A 73 3.57 -8.21 -11.52
N LEU A 74 3.00 -7.69 -12.61
CA LEU A 74 1.90 -8.34 -13.33
C LEU A 74 2.29 -9.73 -13.85
N GLU A 75 3.49 -9.87 -14.43
CA GLU A 75 4.00 -11.16 -14.92
C GLU A 75 4.25 -12.16 -13.79
N LEU A 76 4.81 -11.72 -12.67
CA LEU A 76 5.10 -12.59 -11.53
C LEU A 76 3.84 -13.04 -10.78
N THR A 77 2.80 -12.20 -10.74
CA THR A 77 1.57 -12.50 -10.00
C THR A 77 0.51 -13.19 -10.84
N GLY A 78 0.58 -13.04 -12.16
CA GLY A 78 -0.48 -13.48 -13.08
C GLY A 78 -1.78 -12.70 -12.91
N ALA A 79 -1.73 -11.50 -12.32
CA ALA A 79 -2.93 -10.70 -12.08
C ALA A 79 -3.60 -10.29 -13.40
N GLU A 80 -4.92 -10.37 -13.41
CA GLU A 80 -5.74 -10.09 -14.59
C GLU A 80 -6.10 -8.61 -14.70
N MET A 81 -6.12 -7.89 -13.58
CA MET A 81 -6.62 -6.52 -13.47
C MET A 81 -5.75 -5.66 -12.57
N LEU A 82 -5.53 -4.42 -13.00
CA LEU A 82 -4.81 -3.39 -12.28
C LEU A 82 -5.73 -2.20 -12.01
N TRP A 83 -6.06 -1.99 -10.75
CA TRP A 83 -6.82 -0.84 -10.28
C TRP A 83 -5.89 0.35 -10.10
N VAL A 84 -6.28 1.51 -10.62
CA VAL A 84 -5.51 2.75 -10.55
C VAL A 84 -6.40 3.88 -10.01
N PRO A 85 -6.57 3.97 -8.70
CA PRO A 85 -7.51 4.92 -8.08
C PRO A 85 -7.09 6.38 -8.22
N GLY A 86 -5.95 6.66 -8.81
CA GLY A 86 -5.45 8.02 -9.01
C GLY A 86 -4.91 8.69 -7.76
N ILE A 87 -4.64 7.92 -6.72
CA ILE A 87 -4.11 8.40 -5.44
C ILE A 87 -2.59 8.46 -5.51
N ARG A 88 -2.02 9.52 -4.92
CA ARG A 88 -0.57 9.75 -4.80
C ARG A 88 -0.16 9.64 -3.33
N LEU A 89 1.14 9.50 -3.10
CA LEU A 89 1.69 9.54 -1.74
C LEU A 89 1.35 10.85 -1.01
N SER A 90 1.38 11.98 -1.74
CA SER A 90 1.00 13.30 -1.19
C SER A 90 -0.44 13.34 -0.68
N ASP A 91 -1.36 12.63 -1.32
CA ASP A 91 -2.77 12.58 -0.90
C ASP A 91 -2.90 11.81 0.42
N GLY A 92 -2.13 10.71 0.58
CA GLY A 92 -2.03 9.98 1.83
C GLY A 92 -1.47 10.83 2.97
N MET A 93 -0.38 11.56 2.73
CA MET A 93 0.21 12.48 3.72
C MET A 93 -0.74 13.61 4.12
N ALA A 94 -1.45 14.18 3.15
CA ALA A 94 -2.45 15.22 3.42
C ALA A 94 -3.63 14.67 4.24
N ALA A 95 -4.07 13.45 3.95
CA ALA A 95 -5.12 12.79 4.69
C ALA A 95 -4.71 12.47 6.14
N GLU A 96 -3.47 11.98 6.36
CA GLU A 96 -2.91 11.75 7.69
C GLU A 96 -2.81 13.06 8.51
N TYR A 97 -2.37 14.14 7.87
CA TYR A 97 -2.35 15.45 8.53
C TYR A 97 -3.78 15.91 8.90
N ALA A 98 -4.73 15.78 7.98
CA ALA A 98 -6.12 16.16 8.23
C ALA A 98 -6.75 15.34 9.39
N GLU A 99 -6.39 14.06 9.53
CA GLU A 99 -6.80 13.25 10.68
C GLU A 99 -6.15 13.73 11.97
N SER A 100 -4.85 14.07 11.95
CA SER A 100 -4.13 14.55 13.13
C SER A 100 -4.72 15.84 13.71
N VAL A 101 -5.23 16.72 12.84
CA VAL A 101 -5.93 17.97 13.24
C VAL A 101 -7.44 17.80 13.38
N ARG A 102 -7.96 16.57 13.36
CA ARG A 102 -9.37 16.21 13.51
C ARG A 102 -10.31 16.77 12.43
N CYS A 103 -9.78 17.13 11.27
CA CYS A 103 -10.59 17.54 10.11
C CYS A 103 -11.15 16.33 9.34
N LEU A 104 -10.50 15.19 9.46
CA LEU A 104 -10.89 13.92 8.84
C LEU A 104 -10.83 12.81 9.91
N LYS A 105 -11.71 11.82 9.81
CA LYS A 105 -11.63 10.59 10.59
C LYS A 105 -11.71 9.39 9.64
N PHE A 106 -10.68 8.57 9.65
CA PHE A 106 -10.74 7.31 8.91
C PHE A 106 -11.70 6.34 9.59
N SER A 107 -12.47 5.62 8.80
CA SER A 107 -13.29 4.49 9.27
C SER A 107 -12.43 3.23 9.47
N HIS A 108 -11.28 3.16 8.84
CA HIS A 108 -10.35 2.04 8.91
C HIS A 108 -9.44 2.14 10.14
N ASN A 109 -9.23 1.00 10.81
CA ASN A 109 -8.34 0.92 11.96
C ASN A 109 -6.97 0.38 11.52
N PHE A 110 -6.01 1.27 11.32
CA PHE A 110 -4.64 0.90 10.93
C PHE A 110 -3.90 0.07 11.98
N ASP A 111 -4.27 0.17 13.26
CA ASP A 111 -3.69 -0.66 14.33
C ASP A 111 -3.99 -2.16 14.10
N ASP A 112 -5.16 -2.49 13.56
CA ASP A 112 -5.53 -3.86 13.22
C ASP A 112 -4.71 -4.42 12.05
N ASP A 113 -4.33 -3.59 11.08
CA ASP A 113 -3.42 -3.97 10.00
C ASP A 113 -2.03 -4.29 10.55
N ILE A 114 -1.51 -3.44 11.43
CA ILE A 114 -0.20 -3.62 12.06
C ILE A 114 -0.21 -4.93 12.88
N MET A 115 -1.27 -5.18 13.64
CA MET A 115 -1.41 -6.41 14.41
C MET A 115 -1.52 -7.65 13.51
N THR A 116 -2.23 -7.54 12.38
CA THR A 116 -2.34 -8.62 11.40
C THR A 116 -0.97 -8.93 10.78
N MET A 117 -0.19 -7.91 10.42
CA MET A 117 1.17 -8.08 9.92
C MET A 117 2.09 -8.71 10.95
N SER A 118 2.00 -8.30 12.22
CA SER A 118 2.77 -8.89 13.32
C SER A 118 2.45 -10.38 13.51
N LYS A 119 1.17 -10.76 13.46
CA LYS A 119 0.73 -12.16 13.50
C LYS A 119 1.21 -12.97 12.29
N ASN A 120 1.22 -12.38 11.09
CA ASN A 120 1.75 -13.01 9.89
C ASN A 120 3.28 -13.22 10.00
N MET A 121 4.00 -12.28 10.60
CA MET A 121 5.44 -12.41 10.88
C MET A 121 5.67 -13.56 11.86
N ALA A 122 4.97 -13.60 12.99
CA ALA A 122 5.05 -14.66 13.97
C ALA A 122 4.78 -16.04 13.32
N LYS A 123 3.77 -16.14 12.45
CA LYS A 123 3.48 -17.36 11.70
C LYS A 123 4.62 -17.77 10.75
N ARG A 124 5.24 -16.80 10.07
CA ARG A 124 6.38 -17.03 9.17
C ARG A 124 7.57 -17.62 9.91
N TYR A 125 7.84 -17.15 11.13
CA TYR A 125 8.92 -17.65 11.98
C TYR A 125 8.51 -18.83 12.86
N ARG A 126 7.29 -19.39 12.66
CA ARG A 126 6.77 -20.57 13.37
C ARG A 126 6.65 -20.38 14.88
N CYS A 127 6.41 -19.15 15.32
CA CYS A 127 6.17 -18.85 16.72
C CYS A 127 4.85 -19.51 17.20
N ASN A 128 4.78 -19.84 18.50
CA ASN A 128 3.58 -20.46 19.06
C ASN A 128 2.42 -19.47 19.14
N SER A 129 1.49 -19.54 18.17
CA SER A 129 0.37 -18.59 18.05
C SER A 129 -0.59 -18.62 19.24
N SER A 130 -0.84 -19.79 19.86
CA SER A 130 -1.73 -19.90 21.02
C SER A 130 -1.10 -19.30 22.26
N HIS A 131 0.20 -19.51 22.47
CA HIS A 131 0.97 -18.88 23.53
C HIS A 131 0.99 -17.36 23.37
N GLY A 132 1.35 -16.85 22.20
CA GLY A 132 1.38 -15.41 21.90
C GLY A 132 0.02 -14.74 22.11
N GLN A 133 -1.08 -15.39 21.72
CA GLN A 133 -2.43 -14.87 21.93
C GLN A 133 -2.83 -14.84 23.42
N CYS A 134 -2.47 -15.86 24.16
CA CYS A 134 -2.72 -15.93 25.61
C CYS A 134 -1.99 -14.79 26.34
N ILE A 135 -0.69 -14.61 26.05
CA ILE A 135 0.11 -13.54 26.64
C ILE A 135 -0.40 -12.16 26.19
N GLU A 136 -0.75 -11.97 24.91
CA GLU A 136 -1.34 -10.71 24.43
C GLU A 136 -2.58 -10.32 25.24
N THR A 137 -3.43 -11.29 25.57
CA THR A 137 -4.65 -11.04 26.37
C THR A 137 -4.30 -10.56 27.77
N TYR A 138 -3.42 -11.27 28.49
CA TYR A 138 -3.03 -10.91 29.84
C TYR A 138 -2.28 -9.58 29.91
N VAL A 139 -1.30 -9.39 29.02
CA VAL A 139 -0.50 -8.16 28.97
C VAL A 139 -1.37 -6.94 28.66
N SER A 140 -2.33 -7.08 27.75
CA SER A 140 -3.30 -6.01 27.45
C SER A 140 -4.17 -5.67 28.66
N ALA A 141 -4.68 -6.68 29.36
CA ALA A 141 -5.49 -6.47 30.55
C ALA A 141 -4.71 -5.79 31.68
N ILE A 142 -3.47 -6.22 31.93
CA ILE A 142 -2.57 -5.60 32.92
C ILE A 142 -2.26 -4.15 32.54
N PHE A 143 -1.92 -3.89 31.28
CA PHE A 143 -1.64 -2.54 30.78
C PHE A 143 -2.84 -1.62 31.02
N ASP A 144 -4.05 -2.07 30.63
CA ASP A 144 -5.27 -1.26 30.76
C ASP A 144 -5.63 -1.02 32.24
N ALA A 145 -5.45 -2.02 33.11
CA ALA A 145 -5.69 -1.89 34.55
C ALA A 145 -4.70 -0.92 35.22
N MET A 146 -3.45 -0.89 34.75
CA MET A 146 -2.39 -0.06 35.31
C MET A 146 -2.29 1.34 34.69
N LYS A 147 -3.21 1.70 33.79
CA LYS A 147 -3.18 2.97 33.05
C LYS A 147 -3.03 4.21 33.95
N LYS A 148 -3.63 4.19 35.14
CA LYS A 148 -3.53 5.29 36.12
C LYS A 148 -2.11 5.47 36.67
N TYR A 149 -1.30 4.41 36.68
CA TYR A 149 0.05 4.43 37.26
C TYR A 149 1.12 4.76 36.23
N HIS A 150 1.02 4.19 35.02
CA HIS A 150 2.07 4.39 34.01
C HIS A 150 1.80 5.57 33.07
N GLY A 151 0.57 6.07 32.94
CA GLY A 151 0.21 7.21 32.09
C GLY A 151 0.46 7.03 30.58
N MET A 152 0.80 5.81 30.13
CA MET A 152 1.08 5.50 28.72
C MET A 152 -0.19 5.51 27.88
N GLY A 153 -0.04 5.91 26.60
CA GLY A 153 -1.17 6.06 25.67
C GLY A 153 -1.37 4.86 24.71
N PRO A 154 -2.29 5.01 23.73
CA PRO A 154 -2.63 3.95 22.77
C PRO A 154 -1.44 3.43 21.97
N ARG A 155 -0.49 4.31 21.58
CA ARG A 155 0.70 3.92 20.82
C ARG A 155 1.59 2.96 21.60
N GLN A 156 1.82 3.20 22.89
CA GLN A 156 2.61 2.31 23.73
C GLN A 156 1.90 0.97 23.93
N ARG A 157 0.56 1.01 24.05
CA ARG A 157 -0.27 -0.21 24.10
C ARG A 157 -0.12 -1.06 22.84
N LEU A 158 -0.15 -0.43 21.66
CA LEU A 158 0.06 -1.12 20.38
C LEU A 158 1.46 -1.74 20.32
N LEU A 159 2.50 -0.98 20.66
CA LEU A 159 3.88 -1.48 20.69
C LEU A 159 4.05 -2.68 21.63
N LEU A 160 3.42 -2.63 22.79
CA LEU A 160 3.44 -3.74 23.75
C LEU A 160 2.77 -4.99 23.17
N ARG A 161 1.63 -4.85 22.51
CA ARG A 161 0.93 -5.97 21.84
C ARG A 161 1.78 -6.57 20.72
N ILE A 162 2.42 -5.74 19.89
CA ILE A 162 3.33 -6.20 18.84
C ILE A 162 4.48 -7.00 19.46
N ALA A 163 5.17 -6.43 20.45
CA ALA A 163 6.28 -7.09 21.14
C ALA A 163 5.85 -8.45 21.70
N THR A 164 4.65 -8.51 22.29
CA THR A 164 4.11 -9.76 22.83
C THR A 164 3.85 -10.83 21.76
N VAL A 165 3.38 -10.43 20.58
CA VAL A 165 3.09 -11.37 19.48
C VAL A 165 4.37 -11.96 18.88
N ILE A 166 5.46 -11.18 18.85
CA ILE A 166 6.72 -11.60 18.20
C ILE A 166 7.84 -11.97 19.17
N HIS A 167 7.57 -12.05 20.49
CA HIS A 167 8.63 -12.24 21.52
C HIS A 167 9.36 -13.59 21.40
N ASP A 168 8.72 -14.61 20.86
CA ASP A 168 9.25 -15.97 20.65
C ASP A 168 9.79 -16.21 19.23
N CYS A 169 9.95 -15.16 18.42
CA CYS A 169 10.35 -15.29 17.01
C CYS A 169 11.86 -15.24 16.81
#